data_622f0b17a8694e63bf650ce28da39454
#
_entry.id   622f0b17a8694e63bf650ce28da39454
#
_cell.length_a   1.000
_cell.length_b   1.000
_cell.length_c   1.000
_cell.angle_alpha   90.00
_cell.angle_beta   90.00
_cell.angle_gamma   90.00
#
_symmetry.space_group_name_H-M   'P 1'
#
loop_
_entity.id
_entity.type
_entity.pdbx_description
1 polymer ?
#
loop_
_entity_poly.entity_id
_entity_poly.type
_entity_poly.pdbx_seq_one_letter_code
_entity_poly.pdbx_strand_id
1 'polypeptide(L)'
;MAGRRERRTVRETIERAVAEFTELSGQPVHSVTGVEPAEDGGWTVLVDVVELERIPRSTSLLATYGVEVDDRGRLISYKRLRRFTSGT
;
A
#
# COMPACT_ATOMS: atom_id res chain seq x y z
N MET A 1 1.22 14.83 -27.20
CA MET A 1 0.99 14.43 -26.09
C MET A 1 1.74 13.34 -25.54
N ALA A 2 2.94 13.30 -25.86
CA ALA A 2 3.81 12.30 -25.34
C ALA A 2 3.86 12.28 -23.84
N GLY A 3 3.84 13.42 -23.21
CA GLY A 3 3.94 13.44 -21.76
C GLY A 3 2.80 12.75 -21.08
N ARG A 4 1.62 12.83 -21.67
CA ARG A 4 0.50 12.17 -21.05
C ARG A 4 0.61 10.69 -21.12
N ARG A 5 1.19 10.16 -22.17
CA ARG A 5 1.28 8.71 -22.30
C ARG A 5 2.23 8.13 -21.31
N GLU A 6 3.14 8.94 -20.80
CA GLU A 6 4.11 8.44 -19.87
C GLU A 6 3.63 8.53 -18.44
N ARG A 7 2.49 9.14 -18.21
CA ARG A 7 1.95 9.22 -16.86
C ARG A 7 1.09 8.03 -16.58
N ARG A 8 1.27 7.46 -15.42
CA ARG A 8 0.39 6.41 -14.98
C ARG A 8 -0.82 7.04 -14.34
N THR A 9 -1.96 6.40 -14.47
CA THR A 9 -3.13 6.80 -13.69
C THR A 9 -2.87 6.44 -12.24
N VAL A 10 -3.63 7.06 -11.35
CA VAL A 10 -3.52 6.74 -9.94
C VAL A 10 -3.81 5.26 -9.72
N ARG A 11 -4.81 4.73 -10.42
CA ARG A 11 -5.13 3.32 -10.29
C ARG A 11 -3.94 2.44 -10.63
N GLU A 12 -3.27 2.73 -11.74
CA GLU A 12 -2.12 1.92 -12.15
C GLU A 12 -0.99 2.02 -11.15
N THR A 13 -0.79 3.20 -10.59
CA THR A 13 0.22 3.39 -9.57
C THR A 13 -0.08 2.57 -8.33
N ILE A 14 -1.34 2.57 -7.90
CA ILE A 14 -1.74 1.79 -6.74
C ILE A 14 -1.56 0.31 -7.00
N GLU A 15 -1.97 -0.16 -8.17
CA GLU A 15 -1.87 -1.58 -8.50
C GLU A 15 -0.42 -2.03 -8.47
N ARG A 16 0.47 -1.22 -9.02
CA ARG A 16 1.87 -1.55 -9.02
C ARG A 16 2.45 -1.53 -7.63
N ALA A 17 2.08 -0.51 -6.83
CA ALA A 17 2.57 -0.41 -5.46
C ALA A 17 2.17 -1.62 -4.65
N VAL A 18 0.91 -2.06 -4.79
CA VAL A 18 0.41 -3.22 -4.06
C VAL A 18 1.16 -4.48 -4.49
N ALA A 19 1.37 -4.64 -5.79
CA ALA A 19 2.06 -5.82 -6.28
C ALA A 19 3.49 -5.88 -5.78
N GLU A 20 4.20 -4.76 -5.82
CA GLU A 20 5.58 -4.74 -5.36
C GLU A 20 5.69 -4.91 -3.86
N PHE A 21 4.78 -4.30 -3.11
CA PHE A 21 4.78 -4.45 -1.67
C PHE A 21 4.52 -5.91 -1.30
N THR A 22 3.54 -6.54 -1.93
CA THR A 22 3.23 -7.94 -1.65
C THR A 22 4.42 -8.83 -1.95
N GLU A 23 5.09 -8.56 -3.05
CA GLU A 23 6.22 -9.38 -3.45
C GLU A 23 7.38 -9.24 -2.46
N LEU A 24 7.67 -8.02 -2.03
CA LEU A 24 8.80 -7.78 -1.16
C LEU A 24 8.53 -8.16 0.29
N SER A 25 7.32 -7.89 0.77
CA SER A 25 7.00 -8.13 2.18
C SER A 25 6.50 -9.54 2.44
N GLY A 26 6.00 -10.20 1.41
CA GLY A 26 5.38 -11.50 1.57
C GLY A 26 4.00 -11.43 2.20
N GLN A 27 3.44 -10.22 2.31
CA GLN A 27 2.16 -10.04 2.98
C GLN A 27 1.12 -9.54 1.99
N PRO A 28 0.07 -10.32 1.74
CA PRO A 28 -0.99 -9.86 0.85
C PRO A 28 -1.71 -8.66 1.44
N VAL A 29 -2.04 -7.71 0.59
CA VAL A 29 -2.76 -6.52 1.01
C VAL A 29 -4.23 -6.86 1.22
N HIS A 30 -4.73 -6.48 2.40
CA HIS A 30 -6.13 -6.66 2.73
C HIS A 30 -6.98 -5.55 2.12
N SER A 31 -6.51 -4.32 2.20
CA SER A 31 -7.21 -3.20 1.58
C SER A 31 -6.26 -2.03 1.42
N VAL A 32 -6.57 -1.17 0.45
CA VAL A 32 -5.88 0.09 0.28
C VAL A 32 -6.73 1.16 0.94
N THR A 33 -6.17 1.84 1.94
CA THR A 33 -6.95 2.77 2.74
C THR A 33 -6.67 4.23 2.42
N GLY A 34 -5.62 4.51 1.66
CA GLY A 34 -5.34 5.89 1.30
C GLY A 34 -4.24 6.00 0.28
N VAL A 35 -4.23 7.11 -0.44
CA VAL A 35 -3.20 7.43 -1.41
C VAL A 35 -2.95 8.91 -1.28
N GLU A 36 -1.71 9.30 -1.07
CA GLU A 36 -1.34 10.69 -0.90
C GLU A 36 -0.19 11.04 -1.83
N PRO A 37 -0.23 12.20 -2.47
CA PRO A 37 0.90 12.60 -3.28
C PRO A 37 2.09 12.95 -2.39
N ALA A 38 3.26 12.60 -2.86
CA ALA A 38 4.49 12.91 -2.15
C ALA A 38 5.14 14.15 -2.77
N GLU A 39 6.01 14.77 -1.99
CA GLU A 39 6.60 16.03 -2.43
C GLU A 39 7.48 15.89 -3.65
N ASP A 40 8.03 14.71 -3.85
CA ASP A 40 8.97 14.51 -4.93
C ASP A 40 8.32 13.98 -6.21
N GLY A 41 7.00 14.07 -6.28
CA GLY A 41 6.30 13.61 -7.47
C GLY A 41 5.82 12.18 -7.40
N GLY A 42 6.18 11.48 -6.36
CA GLY A 42 5.70 10.12 -6.15
C GLY A 42 4.43 10.10 -5.32
N TRP A 43 4.20 8.97 -4.66
CA TRP A 43 2.98 8.75 -3.91
C TRP A 43 3.28 7.95 -2.65
N THR A 44 2.45 8.15 -1.64
CA THR A 44 2.42 7.27 -0.47
C THR A 44 1.11 6.52 -0.50
N VAL A 45 1.18 5.21 -0.54
CA VAL A 45 -0.02 4.35 -0.59
C VAL A 45 -0.15 3.70 0.77
N LEU A 46 -1.31 3.87 1.39
CA LEU A 46 -1.58 3.28 2.70
C LEU A 46 -2.33 1.98 2.50
N VAL A 47 -1.78 0.90 3.03
CA VAL A 47 -2.38 -0.43 2.87
C VAL A 47 -2.49 -1.10 4.22
N ASP A 48 -3.55 -1.89 4.37
CA ASP A 48 -3.73 -2.72 5.55
C ASP A 48 -3.44 -4.16 5.18
N VAL A 49 -2.74 -4.85 6.07
CA VAL A 49 -2.45 -6.28 5.91
C VAL A 49 -2.89 -6.99 7.17
N VAL A 50 -3.21 -8.28 7.04
CA VAL A 50 -3.51 -9.13 8.18
C VAL A 50 -2.20 -9.75 8.64
N GLU A 51 -1.74 -9.35 9.82
CA GLU A 51 -0.47 -9.88 10.34
C GLU A 51 -0.67 -11.18 11.08
N LEU A 52 -1.81 -11.35 11.72
CA LEU A 52 -2.12 -12.57 12.47
C LEU A 52 -3.60 -12.83 12.39
N GLU A 53 -3.96 -13.90 11.70
CA GLU A 53 -5.35 -14.26 11.54
C GLU A 53 -5.80 -15.13 12.72
N ARG A 54 -6.97 -14.81 13.25
CA ARG A 54 -7.48 -15.53 14.42
C ARG A 54 -8.92 -15.92 14.21
N ILE A 55 -9.40 -16.81 15.08
CA ILE A 55 -10.79 -17.23 15.13
C ILE A 55 -11.30 -16.84 16.52
N PRO A 56 -12.30 -15.96 16.58
CA PRO A 56 -13.03 -15.31 15.48
C PRO A 56 -12.19 -14.22 14.83
N ARG A 57 -12.54 -13.85 13.60
CA ARG A 57 -11.77 -12.88 12.83
C ARG A 57 -11.71 -11.52 13.50
N SER A 58 -12.69 -11.22 14.34
CA SER A 58 -12.69 -9.91 15.02
C SER A 58 -11.49 -9.73 15.93
N THR A 59 -10.75 -10.79 16.24
CA THR A 59 -9.54 -10.68 17.05
C THR A 59 -8.27 -10.74 16.23
N SER A 60 -8.38 -10.75 14.90
CA SER A 60 -7.20 -10.77 14.05
C SER A 60 -6.44 -9.45 14.17
N LEU A 61 -5.14 -9.52 14.04
CA LEU A 61 -4.28 -8.34 14.09
C LEU A 61 -4.01 -7.87 12.68
N LEU A 62 -4.24 -6.59 12.45
CA LEU A 62 -3.94 -5.96 11.20
C LEU A 62 -2.89 -4.88 11.42
N ALA A 63 -2.25 -4.47 10.36
CA ALA A 63 -1.29 -3.38 10.41
C ALA A 63 -1.48 -2.51 9.18
N THR A 64 -1.28 -1.21 9.36
CA THR A 64 -1.28 -0.27 8.26
C THR A 64 0.16 0.03 7.90
N TYR A 65 0.49 -0.12 6.64
CA TYR A 65 1.81 0.22 6.12
C TYR A 65 1.71 1.43 5.21
N GLY A 66 2.72 2.28 5.28
CA GLY A 66 2.88 3.34 4.30
C GLY A 66 3.88 2.87 3.27
N VAL A 67 3.46 2.80 2.02
CA VAL A 67 4.28 2.33 0.92
C VAL A 67 4.61 3.51 0.05
N GLU A 68 5.89 3.88 -0.01
CA GLU A 68 6.32 5.01 -0.82
C GLU A 68 6.77 4.54 -2.17
N VAL A 69 6.24 5.15 -3.21
CA VAL A 69 6.58 4.80 -4.58
C VAL A 69 6.94 6.07 -5.35
N ASP A 70 7.67 5.90 -6.44
CA ASP A 70 8.02 7.03 -7.29
C ASP A 70 6.83 7.35 -8.22
N ASP A 71 7.05 8.28 -9.13
CA ASP A 71 5.98 8.72 -10.01
C ASP A 71 5.55 7.66 -11.02
N ARG A 72 6.28 6.57 -11.10
CA ARG A 72 5.92 5.44 -11.96
C ARG A 72 5.37 4.27 -11.17
N GLY A 73 5.21 4.44 -9.86
CA GLY A 73 4.67 3.39 -9.03
C GLY A 73 5.68 2.37 -8.56
N ARG A 74 6.97 2.63 -8.78
CA ARG A 74 7.99 1.70 -8.31
C ARG A 74 8.24 1.94 -6.84
N LEU A 75 8.34 0.86 -6.08
CA LEU A 75 8.46 0.94 -4.64
C LEU A 75 9.81 1.51 -4.24
N ILE A 76 9.79 2.52 -3.37
CA ILE A 76 10.99 3.11 -2.81
C ILE A 76 11.23 2.56 -1.41
N SER A 77 10.20 2.54 -0.59
CA SER A 77 10.32 2.06 0.78
C SER A 77 8.95 1.77 1.32
N TYR A 78 8.90 1.05 2.43
CA TYR A 78 7.65 0.88 3.15
C TYR A 78 7.96 0.72 4.62
N LYS A 79 6.98 1.08 5.46
CA LYS A 79 7.14 0.90 6.89
C LYS A 79 5.77 0.73 7.53
N ARG A 80 5.75 -0.01 8.64
CA ARG A 80 4.52 -0.17 9.40
C ARG A 80 4.26 1.11 10.18
N LEU A 81 3.06 1.63 10.04
CA LEU A 81 2.66 2.84 10.73
C LEU A 81 1.94 2.55 12.02
N ARG A 82 1.12 1.51 12.03
CA ARG A 82 0.40 1.14 13.24
C ARG A 82 -0.15 -0.27 13.09
N ARG A 83 -0.56 -0.81 14.23
CA ARG A 83 -1.17 -2.13 14.30
C ARG A 83 -2.48 -1.99 15.04
N PHE A 84 -3.49 -2.74 14.64
CA PHE A 84 -4.79 -2.65 15.28
C PHE A 84 -5.52 -3.98 15.16
N THR A 85 -6.58 -4.14 15.99
CA THR A 85 -7.37 -5.35 15.99
C THR A 85 -8.56 -5.16 15.07
N SER A 86 -8.81 -6.16 14.23
CA SER A 86 -9.96 -6.10 13.35
C SER A 86 -11.23 -6.20 14.18
N GLY A 87 -12.29 -5.58 13.71
CA GLY A 87 -13.58 -5.69 14.37
C GLY A 87 -13.82 -4.76 15.54
N THR A 88 -12.91 -3.82 15.78
CA THR A 88 -13.13 -2.85 16.86
C THR A 88 -13.64 -1.53 16.35
#